data_75865991e8eadc3df4f0806b0ed03e98
#
_entry.id   75865991e8eadc3df4f0806b0ed03e98
#
_cell.length_a   1.000
_cell.length_b   1.000
_cell.length_c   1.000
_cell.angle_alpha   90.00
_cell.angle_beta   90.00
_cell.angle_gamma   90.00
#
_symmetry.space_group_name_H-M   'P 1'
#
loop_
_entity.id
_entity.type
_entity.pdbx_description
1 polymer ?
#
loop_
_entity_poly.entity_id
_entity_poly.type
_entity_poly.pdbx_seq_one_letter_code
_entity_poly.pdbx_strand_id
1 'polypeptide(L)'
;MKTIFKVSALALMGAALLASCAKENTFTPVQKETKTFTLTFAQPDTKVAVTNEGKTTWEVGDEIMIHGGSSGQERQKVTLTADDISADGKKATITFDINPYDRTADGYLSKYYAQYPANLVPEGNMYYECRFSATNDFLMAACDVDDTFVFYNLCGIIAFEANGEFDNFKFEGNGGETVGYSNVYQVRVRNDASGMVVNYNKPGNGSGDPVPMKSFAAELKDGVNYIFLPAGANFSGGFTFKFYDGTDLVKVAKSETAVKIDPGKILVLGDISSHIEDYVAPTTSDHQPAAWAASATDLSNGKQAMANCYVLTAPGAYKIPALKGNSEDPVGNVFGVELVWETYNNATDVVANSIIAEVDFDNDNLYFKTPDALKAGNALIAAKDSEGNIIWSWHIWIPATTIESSTFGDIYSQPLMDRNLGALVAATTTSVPVESFGLHYEWGRKDPFVGALSISDNHFAKVSGTPISVGYEMTVAQTIANPATYAVYTEADSWGDWLSPSNDATLWQDGEKTIYDPCPAGYRVPKRDKNQPLHSSDLSTVTGWSEHAAEGDNAAYFTLGDPATVFPYAGLVCENGKYIDHLGKRNFIWTAYCSSSPYIMDVRLGDAHKLNSTVTSRGCSVRCVAID
;
A
#
# COMPACT_ATOMS: atom_id res chain seq x y z
N MET A 1 -26.97 61.33 46.49
CA MET A 1 -25.72 62.00 46.00
C MET A 1 -24.45 61.25 46.47
N LYS A 2 -24.48 59.88 46.53
CA LYS A 2 -23.33 59.04 46.95
C LYS A 2 -23.05 57.82 46.04
N THR A 3 -23.76 57.74 44.90
CA THR A 3 -23.65 56.53 44.02
C THR A 3 -22.95 56.80 42.68
N ILE A 4 -22.68 58.10 42.40
CA ILE A 4 -22.08 58.51 41.10
C ILE A 4 -20.54 58.50 41.14
N PHE A 5 -19.93 58.58 42.31
CA PHE A 5 -18.46 58.67 42.45
C PHE A 5 -17.73 57.28 42.43
N LYS A 6 -18.47 56.14 42.55
CA LYS A 6 -17.83 54.83 42.55
C LYS A 6 -17.68 54.23 41.16
N VAL A 7 -18.42 54.69 40.15
CA VAL A 7 -18.34 54.16 38.78
C VAL A 7 -17.19 54.78 38.00
N SER A 8 -16.84 56.08 38.32
CA SER A 8 -15.74 56.75 37.60
C SER A 8 -14.33 56.30 38.00
N ALA A 9 -14.17 55.73 39.20
CA ALA A 9 -12.85 55.27 39.66
C ALA A 9 -12.52 53.84 39.08
N LEU A 10 -13.56 53.03 38.79
CA LEU A 10 -13.35 51.71 38.17
C LEU A 10 -13.09 51.80 36.64
N ALA A 11 -13.65 52.82 36.00
CA ALA A 11 -13.41 53.04 34.56
C ALA A 11 -11.97 53.60 34.30
N LEU A 12 -11.39 54.38 35.23
CA LEU A 12 -10.01 54.84 35.09
C LEU A 12 -8.97 53.75 35.40
N MET A 13 -9.26 52.81 36.30
CA MET A 13 -8.35 51.66 36.52
C MET A 13 -8.40 50.65 35.39
N GLY A 14 -9.53 50.47 34.72
CA GLY A 14 -9.65 49.60 33.55
C GLY A 14 -8.87 50.14 32.33
N ALA A 15 -8.85 51.44 32.14
CA ALA A 15 -8.10 52.08 31.04
C ALA A 15 -6.57 52.05 31.25
N ALA A 16 -6.11 52.14 32.52
CA ALA A 16 -4.68 52.06 32.83
C ALA A 16 -4.11 50.63 32.72
N LEU A 17 -4.94 49.59 32.92
CA LEU A 17 -4.52 48.21 32.75
C LEU A 17 -4.50 47.75 31.27
N LEU A 18 -5.28 48.39 30.41
CA LEU A 18 -5.25 48.08 28.96
C LEU A 18 -4.13 48.85 28.24
N ALA A 19 -3.60 49.90 28.78
CA ALA A 19 -2.49 50.65 28.20
C ALA A 19 -1.10 50.04 28.48
N SER A 20 -0.99 49.07 29.39
CA SER A 20 0.30 48.43 29.71
C SER A 20 0.59 47.13 28.94
N CYS A 21 -0.35 46.65 28.14
CA CYS A 21 -0.17 45.45 27.29
C CYS A 21 -0.11 45.74 25.77
N ALA A 22 -0.15 47.01 25.38
CA ALA A 22 0.15 47.40 24.01
C ALA A 22 1.65 47.73 23.88
N LYS A 23 2.52 46.70 24.00
CA LYS A 23 3.70 46.70 23.15
C LYS A 23 3.15 46.49 21.74
N GLU A 24 3.00 47.56 20.99
CA GLU A 24 2.97 47.48 19.55
C GLU A 24 4.25 46.77 19.11
N ASN A 25 4.17 45.45 18.95
CA ASN A 25 4.97 44.82 17.94
C ASN A 25 4.44 45.43 16.64
N THR A 26 5.03 46.50 16.20
CA THR A 26 4.99 46.92 14.81
C THR A 26 5.62 45.75 14.04
N PHE A 27 4.79 44.79 13.67
CA PHE A 27 5.08 43.95 12.55
C PHE A 27 5.17 44.92 11.36
N THR A 28 6.38 45.35 11.07
CA THR A 28 6.67 45.89 9.75
C THR A 28 6.41 44.75 8.80
N PRO A 29 5.41 44.82 7.90
CA PRO A 29 5.26 43.79 6.88
C PRO A 29 6.61 43.73 6.19
N VAL A 30 7.26 42.58 6.20
CA VAL A 30 8.43 42.33 5.36
C VAL A 30 7.93 42.56 3.95
N GLN A 31 8.39 43.68 3.35
CA GLN A 31 8.00 44.03 2.01
C GLN A 31 8.54 42.90 1.11
N LYS A 32 7.64 42.12 0.49
CA LYS A 32 8.04 41.08 -0.45
C LYS A 32 8.81 41.76 -1.57
N GLU A 33 10.05 41.38 -1.75
CA GLU A 33 10.87 41.90 -2.85
C GLU A 33 10.61 41.04 -4.09
N THR A 34 10.25 41.69 -5.18
CA THR A 34 10.18 41.06 -6.49
C THR A 34 11.59 40.63 -6.92
N LYS A 35 11.75 39.35 -7.23
CA LYS A 35 13.02 38.77 -7.64
C LYS A 35 12.91 38.31 -9.10
N THR A 36 13.99 38.50 -9.85
CA THR A 36 14.10 38.05 -11.25
C THR A 36 15.22 37.03 -11.37
N PHE A 37 14.92 35.85 -11.92
CA PHE A 37 15.85 34.74 -12.06
C PHE A 37 15.90 34.25 -13.51
N THR A 38 17.07 33.76 -13.91
CA THR A 38 17.25 33.04 -15.17
C THR A 38 17.08 31.54 -14.95
N LEU A 39 16.30 30.88 -15.79
CA LEU A 39 16.15 29.42 -15.83
C LEU A 39 17.04 28.84 -16.93
N THR A 40 17.77 27.79 -16.63
CA THR A 40 18.58 27.05 -17.61
C THR A 40 18.63 25.57 -17.25
N PHE A 41 18.99 24.74 -18.22
CA PHE A 41 19.16 23.30 -17.99
C PHE A 41 20.63 22.98 -17.76
N ALA A 42 20.90 22.06 -16.81
CA ALA A 42 22.20 21.46 -16.68
C ALA A 42 22.52 20.66 -17.98
N GLN A 43 23.68 20.91 -18.59
CA GLN A 43 24.10 20.13 -19.75
C GLN A 43 24.30 18.68 -19.30
N PRO A 44 23.70 17.67 -19.97
CA PRO A 44 24.02 16.29 -19.68
C PRO A 44 25.52 16.05 -20.01
N ASP A 45 26.23 15.41 -19.08
CA ASP A 45 27.62 14.98 -19.34
C ASP A 45 27.63 14.00 -20.49
N THR A 46 28.18 14.43 -21.63
CA THR A 46 28.13 13.72 -22.90
C THR A 46 29.15 12.58 -22.96
N LYS A 47 28.81 11.41 -22.42
CA LYS A 47 29.57 10.18 -22.71
C LYS A 47 28.73 9.05 -23.32
N VAL A 48 27.47 9.26 -23.58
CA VAL A 48 26.60 8.40 -24.39
C VAL A 48 25.98 9.33 -25.43
N ALA A 49 25.90 8.92 -26.68
CA ALA A 49 25.29 9.71 -27.74
C ALA A 49 23.82 9.99 -27.36
N VAL A 50 23.58 11.14 -26.78
CA VAL A 50 22.26 11.64 -26.47
C VAL A 50 21.79 12.38 -27.70
N THR A 51 20.89 11.78 -28.44
CA THR A 51 20.07 12.53 -29.39
C THR A 51 19.09 13.40 -28.60
N ASN A 52 18.76 14.57 -29.08
CA ASN A 52 18.19 15.77 -28.47
C ASN A 52 16.77 15.66 -27.92
N GLU A 53 16.38 14.63 -27.20
CA GLU A 53 14.97 14.42 -26.83
C GLU A 53 14.66 14.43 -25.32
N GLY A 54 15.64 14.70 -24.47
CA GLY A 54 15.35 15.21 -23.13
C GLY A 54 14.85 16.65 -23.23
N LYS A 55 13.93 17.11 -22.36
CA LYS A 55 13.51 18.51 -22.34
C LYS A 55 14.74 19.40 -22.16
N THR A 56 15.16 20.02 -23.26
CA THR A 56 16.35 20.90 -23.32
C THR A 56 15.94 22.33 -23.64
N THR A 57 14.64 22.57 -23.85
CA THR A 57 14.07 23.88 -24.20
C THR A 57 12.83 24.16 -23.37
N TRP A 58 12.70 25.41 -22.97
CA TRP A 58 11.48 25.93 -22.36
C TRP A 58 10.41 26.20 -23.42
N GLU A 59 9.16 25.96 -23.07
CA GLU A 59 8.00 26.16 -23.94
C GLU A 59 6.98 27.06 -23.28
N VAL A 60 6.19 27.75 -24.09
CA VAL A 60 5.07 28.55 -23.60
C VAL A 60 4.06 27.64 -22.89
N GLY A 61 3.70 28.00 -21.65
CA GLY A 61 2.82 27.20 -20.82
C GLY A 61 3.54 26.30 -19.84
N ASP A 62 4.86 26.18 -19.89
CA ASP A 62 5.63 25.48 -18.84
C ASP A 62 5.37 26.12 -17.47
N GLU A 63 5.07 25.27 -16.50
CA GLU A 63 4.78 25.68 -15.12
C GLU A 63 5.92 25.26 -14.19
N ILE A 64 6.48 26.23 -13.48
CA ILE A 64 7.55 26.05 -12.52
C ILE A 64 7.02 26.39 -11.13
N MET A 65 7.32 25.58 -10.13
CA MET A 65 7.06 25.89 -8.72
C MET A 65 8.32 26.41 -8.07
N ILE A 66 8.24 27.63 -7.53
CA ILE A 66 9.30 28.24 -6.74
C ILE A 66 8.99 28.11 -5.25
N HIS A 67 9.99 27.76 -4.47
CA HIS A 67 9.90 27.56 -3.03
C HIS A 67 10.84 28.53 -2.29
N GLY A 68 10.37 29.08 -1.17
CA GLY A 68 11.11 29.97 -0.29
C GLY A 68 10.44 30.09 1.08
N GLY A 69 10.63 31.25 1.75
CA GLY A 69 10.06 31.53 3.07
C GLY A 69 10.87 30.96 4.23
N SER A 70 10.61 31.43 5.43
CA SER A 70 11.38 31.10 6.65
C SER A 70 11.43 29.60 6.98
N SER A 71 10.45 28.83 6.50
CA SER A 71 10.37 27.37 6.66
C SER A 71 10.45 26.60 5.35
N GLY A 72 10.70 27.26 4.21
CA GLY A 72 10.66 26.67 2.88
C GLY A 72 9.25 26.32 2.39
N GLN A 73 8.22 26.86 3.06
CA GLN A 73 6.81 26.55 2.77
C GLN A 73 6.11 27.63 1.92
N GLU A 74 6.75 28.78 1.71
CA GLU A 74 6.21 29.74 0.74
C GLU A 74 6.42 29.20 -0.66
N ARG A 75 5.38 29.28 -1.50
CA ARG A 75 5.40 28.74 -2.86
C ARG A 75 4.74 29.71 -3.82
N GLN A 76 5.28 29.74 -5.01
CA GLN A 76 4.68 30.45 -6.13
C GLN A 76 4.83 29.65 -7.41
N LYS A 77 3.69 29.41 -8.08
CA LYS A 77 3.70 28.84 -9.42
C LYS A 77 3.90 29.96 -10.43
N VAL A 78 4.83 29.75 -11.35
CA VAL A 78 5.11 30.63 -12.46
C VAL A 78 4.86 29.87 -13.74
N THR A 79 4.06 30.44 -14.64
CA THR A 79 3.78 29.90 -15.98
C THR A 79 4.53 30.73 -17.01
N LEU A 80 5.33 30.09 -17.86
CA LEU A 80 6.13 30.78 -18.87
C LEU A 80 5.26 31.27 -20.03
N THR A 81 5.53 32.51 -20.44
CA THR A 81 4.98 33.12 -21.64
C THR A 81 6.03 33.21 -22.75
N ALA A 82 5.65 33.59 -23.95
CA ALA A 82 6.59 33.75 -25.07
C ALA A 82 7.66 34.82 -24.79
N ASP A 83 7.30 35.85 -24.00
CA ASP A 83 8.23 36.94 -23.68
C ASP A 83 9.28 36.53 -22.63
N ASP A 84 9.03 35.45 -21.88
CA ASP A 84 9.94 34.94 -20.87
C ASP A 84 11.05 34.07 -21.47
N ILE A 85 10.85 33.52 -22.68
CA ILE A 85 11.67 32.47 -23.26
C ILE A 85 12.63 33.05 -24.33
N SER A 86 13.91 32.68 -24.23
CA SER A 86 14.90 33.03 -25.26
C SER A 86 14.57 32.43 -26.63
N ALA A 87 15.03 33.10 -27.71
CA ALA A 87 14.70 32.67 -29.08
C ALA A 87 15.14 31.23 -29.42
N ASP A 88 16.11 30.68 -28.72
CA ASP A 88 16.57 29.29 -28.85
C ASP A 88 15.89 28.32 -27.84
N GLY A 89 14.98 28.82 -27.01
CA GLY A 89 14.29 28.06 -25.99
C GLY A 89 15.17 27.60 -24.81
N LYS A 90 16.47 27.87 -24.83
CA LYS A 90 17.39 27.28 -23.84
C LYS A 90 17.41 27.99 -22.49
N LYS A 91 16.91 29.22 -22.46
CA LYS A 91 16.82 30.04 -21.26
C LYS A 91 15.43 30.61 -21.13
N ALA A 92 14.98 30.79 -19.89
CA ALA A 92 13.81 31.61 -19.59
C ALA A 92 14.12 32.55 -18.43
N THR A 93 13.39 33.65 -18.33
CA THR A 93 13.49 34.62 -17.26
C THR A 93 12.18 34.67 -16.52
N ILE A 94 12.19 34.46 -15.21
CA ILE A 94 10.99 34.51 -14.38
C ILE A 94 11.09 35.58 -13.31
N THR A 95 9.93 36.07 -12.89
CA THR A 95 9.79 37.00 -11.78
C THR A 95 8.82 36.45 -10.75
N PHE A 96 9.19 36.54 -9.47
CA PHE A 96 8.37 36.02 -8.36
C PHE A 96 8.52 36.85 -7.09
N ASP A 97 7.52 36.73 -6.17
CA ASP A 97 7.39 37.52 -4.97
C ASP A 97 7.25 36.60 -3.73
N ILE A 98 8.28 35.84 -3.39
CA ILE A 98 8.33 35.04 -2.16
C ILE A 98 9.56 35.42 -1.33
N ASN A 99 9.47 35.20 -0.03
CA ASN A 99 10.59 35.48 0.86
C ASN A 99 11.71 34.45 0.66
N PRO A 100 12.98 34.84 0.87
CA PRO A 100 14.08 33.86 0.80
C PRO A 100 13.98 32.84 1.94
N TYR A 101 14.43 31.63 1.68
CA TYR A 101 14.68 30.60 2.67
C TYR A 101 16.13 30.69 3.14
N ASP A 102 16.36 31.46 4.19
CA ASP A 102 17.73 31.68 4.68
C ASP A 102 18.13 30.63 5.72
N ARG A 103 18.98 29.70 5.30
CA ARG A 103 19.64 28.71 6.13
C ARG A 103 21.16 28.72 5.96
N THR A 104 21.72 29.89 5.72
CA THR A 104 23.19 30.07 5.63
C THR A 104 23.88 29.65 6.92
N ALA A 105 23.24 29.81 8.09
CA ALA A 105 23.74 29.29 9.36
C ALA A 105 23.90 27.78 9.42
N ASP A 106 23.15 27.04 8.60
CA ASP A 106 23.22 25.58 8.47
C ASP A 106 24.14 25.13 7.31
N GLY A 107 24.85 26.07 6.68
CA GLY A 107 25.76 25.81 5.58
C GLY A 107 25.12 25.68 4.19
N TYR A 108 23.83 26.06 4.05
CA TYR A 108 23.17 26.11 2.73
C TYR A 108 23.41 27.47 2.08
N LEU A 109 23.75 27.46 0.80
CA LEU A 109 24.06 28.68 0.05
C LEU A 109 22.85 29.23 -0.70
N SER A 110 21.91 28.34 -1.10
CA SER A 110 20.73 28.73 -1.86
C SER A 110 19.61 29.24 -0.96
N LYS A 111 18.91 30.27 -1.43
CA LYS A 111 17.77 30.89 -0.77
C LYS A 111 16.43 30.53 -1.39
N TYR A 112 16.45 30.06 -2.61
CA TYR A 112 15.28 29.64 -3.36
C TYR A 112 15.52 28.28 -4.00
N TYR A 113 14.44 27.55 -4.21
CA TYR A 113 14.44 26.24 -4.87
C TYR A 113 13.36 26.24 -5.93
N ALA A 114 13.59 25.56 -7.02
CA ALA A 114 12.65 25.47 -8.12
C ALA A 114 12.41 24.01 -8.51
N GLN A 115 11.21 23.72 -8.97
CA GLN A 115 10.81 22.40 -9.44
C GLN A 115 10.03 22.50 -10.74
N TYR A 116 10.24 21.54 -11.62
CA TYR A 116 9.52 21.38 -12.87
C TYR A 116 9.16 19.91 -13.09
N PRO A 117 7.95 19.56 -13.55
CA PRO A 117 6.78 20.46 -13.66
C PRO A 117 6.18 20.81 -12.29
N ALA A 118 5.42 21.91 -12.23
CA ALA A 118 4.88 22.45 -10.99
C ALA A 118 3.83 21.57 -10.30
N ASN A 119 3.17 20.69 -11.04
CA ASN A 119 2.08 19.84 -10.57
C ASN A 119 2.53 18.60 -9.77
N LEU A 120 3.82 18.33 -9.68
CA LEU A 120 4.36 17.14 -9.02
C LEU A 120 4.63 17.33 -7.51
N VAL A 121 4.25 18.44 -6.92
CA VAL A 121 4.53 18.78 -5.51
C VAL A 121 3.34 18.50 -4.62
N PRO A 122 3.41 17.57 -3.67
CA PRO A 122 2.47 17.51 -2.55
C PRO A 122 2.64 18.71 -1.62
N GLU A 123 1.58 19.10 -0.96
CA GLU A 123 1.57 20.20 -0.01
C GLU A 123 2.49 19.90 1.20
N GLY A 124 3.46 20.75 1.46
CA GLY A 124 4.03 20.91 2.81
C GLY A 124 5.52 20.74 3.03
N ASN A 125 6.38 20.29 2.10
CA ASN A 125 7.80 20.03 2.38
C ASN A 125 8.79 20.54 1.31
N MET A 126 10.04 20.87 1.74
CA MET A 126 11.18 21.16 0.86
C MET A 126 11.70 19.94 0.09
N TYR A 127 11.00 18.83 0.15
CA TYR A 127 11.34 17.60 -0.53
C TYR A 127 10.49 17.47 -1.78
N TYR A 128 11.13 17.14 -2.89
CA TYR A 128 10.44 16.83 -4.13
C TYR A 128 9.96 15.39 -4.05
N GLU A 129 8.66 15.19 -4.17
CA GLU A 129 8.08 13.85 -4.21
C GLU A 129 8.03 13.38 -5.66
N CYS A 130 8.77 12.33 -5.94
CA CYS A 130 8.88 11.74 -7.27
C CYS A 130 8.12 10.43 -7.32
N ARG A 131 7.25 10.28 -8.32
CA ARG A 131 6.71 8.98 -8.72
C ARG A 131 7.43 8.54 -9.98
N PHE A 132 8.17 7.46 -9.91
CA PHE A 132 8.87 6.91 -11.06
C PHE A 132 7.92 5.99 -11.83
N SER A 133 7.54 6.39 -13.04
CA SER A 133 6.70 5.62 -13.94
C SER A 133 7.03 5.95 -15.39
N ALA A 134 6.55 5.15 -16.33
CA ALA A 134 6.74 5.40 -17.76
C ALA A 134 5.96 6.62 -18.29
N THR A 135 5.05 7.16 -17.51
CA THR A 135 4.11 8.21 -17.94
C THR A 135 4.42 9.59 -17.39
N ASN A 136 5.45 9.73 -16.57
CA ASN A 136 5.78 11.02 -15.95
C ASN A 136 6.56 11.93 -16.90
N ASP A 137 6.27 13.21 -16.81
CA ASP A 137 7.09 14.25 -17.41
C ASP A 137 8.49 14.28 -16.78
N PHE A 138 9.44 14.88 -17.49
CA PHE A 138 10.80 15.06 -17.00
C PHE A 138 10.80 15.81 -15.67
N LEU A 139 11.05 15.08 -14.59
CA LEU A 139 11.14 15.67 -13.27
C LEU A 139 12.50 16.34 -13.09
N MET A 140 12.50 17.64 -12.92
CA MET A 140 13.70 18.42 -12.72
C MET A 140 13.60 19.30 -11.47
N ALA A 141 14.73 19.53 -10.83
CA ALA A 141 14.83 20.45 -9.72
C ALA A 141 16.07 21.30 -9.83
N ALA A 142 16.00 22.48 -9.23
CA ALA A 142 17.09 23.43 -9.16
C ALA A 142 17.16 24.11 -7.79
N CYS A 143 18.32 24.61 -7.45
CA CYS A 143 18.50 25.59 -6.39
C CYS A 143 19.18 26.81 -6.98
N ASP A 144 18.99 27.98 -6.36
CA ASP A 144 19.53 29.22 -6.87
C ASP A 144 21.05 29.29 -6.70
N VAL A 145 21.70 29.75 -7.76
CA VAL A 145 23.11 30.13 -7.78
C VAL A 145 23.19 31.44 -8.59
N ASP A 146 23.58 32.53 -7.94
CA ASP A 146 23.75 33.84 -8.59
C ASP A 146 22.54 34.26 -9.45
N ASP A 147 21.35 34.27 -8.88
CA ASP A 147 20.08 34.57 -9.53
C ASP A 147 19.77 33.68 -10.76
N THR A 148 20.28 32.47 -10.73
CA THR A 148 20.04 31.47 -11.79
C THR A 148 19.56 30.16 -11.18
N PHE A 149 18.51 29.57 -11.75
CA PHE A 149 18.11 28.19 -11.51
C PHE A 149 18.66 27.28 -12.61
N VAL A 150 19.59 26.43 -12.24
CA VAL A 150 20.09 25.37 -13.13
C VAL A 150 19.31 24.08 -12.85
N PHE A 151 18.44 23.69 -13.77
CA PHE A 151 17.58 22.52 -13.60
C PHE A 151 18.33 21.23 -13.93
N TYR A 152 18.27 20.27 -13.03
CA TYR A 152 18.85 18.94 -13.16
C TYR A 152 17.75 17.91 -13.23
N ASN A 153 17.84 17.01 -14.20
CA ASN A 153 16.95 15.85 -14.24
C ASN A 153 17.27 14.92 -13.07
N LEU A 154 16.24 14.55 -12.32
CA LEU A 154 16.37 13.73 -11.12
C LEU A 154 16.29 12.21 -11.39
N CYS A 155 15.96 11.82 -12.61
CA CYS A 155 15.76 10.44 -13.03
C CYS A 155 16.89 9.96 -13.95
N GLY A 156 17.16 8.64 -13.96
CA GLY A 156 17.72 7.95 -15.10
C GLY A 156 16.59 7.73 -16.13
N ILE A 157 16.89 7.77 -17.42
CA ILE A 157 15.88 7.65 -18.46
C ILE A 157 16.29 6.60 -19.49
N ILE A 158 15.33 5.76 -19.91
CA ILE A 158 15.42 4.95 -21.12
C ILE A 158 14.49 5.57 -22.15
N ALA A 159 14.99 5.79 -23.37
CA ALA A 159 14.22 6.24 -24.52
C ALA A 159 14.23 5.15 -25.60
N PHE A 160 13.06 4.76 -26.10
CA PHE A 160 12.93 3.71 -27.12
C PHE A 160 11.72 3.96 -28.02
N GLU A 161 11.75 3.38 -29.21
CA GLU A 161 10.62 3.27 -30.11
C GLU A 161 10.34 1.77 -30.35
N ALA A 162 9.08 1.40 -30.44
CA ALA A 162 8.65 0.05 -30.76
C ALA A 162 7.39 0.09 -31.61
N ASN A 163 7.36 -0.72 -32.66
CA ASN A 163 6.23 -0.80 -33.59
C ASN A 163 5.79 -2.25 -33.73
N GLY A 164 4.45 -2.49 -33.69
CA GLY A 164 3.87 -3.82 -33.81
C GLY A 164 2.38 -3.82 -33.49
N GLU A 165 1.78 -4.99 -33.53
CA GLU A 165 0.38 -5.22 -33.13
C GLU A 165 0.31 -5.44 -31.62
N PHE A 166 0.53 -4.38 -30.84
CA PHE A 166 0.45 -4.35 -29.37
C PHE A 166 0.26 -2.88 -28.91
N ASP A 167 -0.40 -2.68 -27.80
CA ASP A 167 -0.82 -1.35 -27.32
C ASP A 167 -0.19 -0.97 -25.96
N ASN A 168 0.33 -1.94 -25.22
CA ASN A 168 0.92 -1.74 -23.90
C ASN A 168 2.28 -2.41 -23.79
N PHE A 169 3.11 -1.93 -22.88
CA PHE A 169 4.36 -2.60 -22.53
C PHE A 169 4.57 -2.68 -21.04
N LYS A 170 5.31 -3.69 -20.62
CA LYS A 170 5.85 -3.84 -19.27
C LYS A 170 7.36 -3.89 -19.35
N PHE A 171 8.04 -3.18 -18.45
CA PHE A 171 9.49 -3.14 -18.36
C PHE A 171 9.95 -3.74 -17.04
N GLU A 172 10.99 -4.56 -17.06
CA GLU A 172 11.56 -5.20 -15.89
C GLU A 172 13.07 -5.45 -16.05
N GLY A 173 13.79 -5.44 -14.92
CA GLY A 173 15.20 -5.88 -14.90
C GLY A 173 15.28 -7.40 -14.79
N ASN A 174 16.22 -8.02 -15.55
CA ASN A 174 16.36 -9.49 -15.59
C ASN A 174 16.82 -10.11 -14.27
N GLY A 175 17.43 -9.33 -13.37
CA GLY A 175 17.80 -9.74 -12.00
C GLY A 175 16.78 -9.34 -10.94
N GLY A 176 15.60 -8.89 -11.32
CA GLY A 176 14.58 -8.38 -10.40
C GLY A 176 15.01 -7.07 -9.73
N GLU A 177 15.73 -6.23 -10.44
CA GLU A 177 16.15 -4.91 -9.98
C GLU A 177 14.94 -3.98 -9.81
N THR A 178 15.11 -2.95 -8.99
CA THR A 178 14.06 -1.96 -8.76
C THR A 178 13.98 -1.02 -9.97
N VAL A 179 12.80 -0.95 -10.58
CA VAL A 179 12.50 -0.07 -11.73
C VAL A 179 11.68 1.16 -11.34
N GLY A 180 11.13 1.17 -10.14
CA GLY A 180 10.32 2.27 -9.63
C GLY A 180 9.95 2.06 -8.17
N TYR A 181 9.06 2.91 -7.66
CA TYR A 181 8.49 2.81 -6.33
C TYR A 181 6.99 3.07 -6.39
N SER A 182 6.18 2.24 -5.71
CA SER A 182 4.73 2.41 -5.68
C SER A 182 4.28 3.61 -4.85
N ASN A 183 5.13 4.05 -3.91
CA ASN A 183 4.91 5.22 -3.07
C ASN A 183 5.81 6.38 -3.52
N VAL A 184 5.47 7.56 -3.03
CA VAL A 184 6.23 8.77 -3.29
C VAL A 184 7.65 8.63 -2.75
N TYR A 185 8.63 8.87 -3.61
CA TYR A 185 10.05 8.91 -3.27
C TYR A 185 10.50 10.37 -3.11
N GLN A 186 11.13 10.71 -1.99
CA GLN A 186 11.56 12.08 -1.74
C GLN A 186 12.99 12.34 -2.24
N VAL A 187 13.13 13.36 -3.05
CA VAL A 187 14.43 13.87 -3.54
C VAL A 187 14.65 15.27 -2.98
N ARG A 188 15.84 15.52 -2.48
CA ARG A 188 16.25 16.84 -2.00
C ARG A 188 17.40 17.36 -2.84
N VAL A 189 17.24 18.56 -3.37
CA VAL A 189 18.31 19.30 -4.03
C VAL A 189 18.82 20.37 -3.06
N ARG A 190 20.12 20.49 -2.90
CA ARG A 190 20.75 21.50 -2.05
C ARG A 190 22.04 22.03 -2.70
N ASN A 191 22.37 23.26 -2.41
CA ASN A 191 23.66 23.86 -2.70
C ASN A 191 24.37 24.14 -1.38
N ASP A 192 25.52 23.54 -1.18
CA ASP A 192 26.38 23.76 -0.01
C ASP A 192 27.83 24.04 -0.47
N ALA A 193 28.76 24.14 0.46
CA ALA A 193 30.17 24.42 0.16
C ALA A 193 30.85 23.39 -0.77
N SER A 194 30.22 22.21 -0.96
CA SER A 194 30.68 21.18 -1.91
C SER A 194 30.04 21.31 -3.31
N GLY A 195 29.15 22.29 -3.49
CA GLY A 195 28.37 22.50 -4.70
C GLY A 195 26.98 21.94 -4.63
N MET A 196 26.33 21.79 -5.78
CA MET A 196 24.98 21.24 -5.83
C MET A 196 24.98 19.73 -5.60
N VAL A 197 24.18 19.32 -4.64
CA VAL A 197 24.04 17.90 -4.25
C VAL A 197 22.58 17.49 -4.36
N VAL A 198 22.35 16.39 -5.08
CA VAL A 198 21.05 15.72 -5.13
C VAL A 198 21.08 14.55 -4.14
N ASN A 199 20.29 14.65 -3.08
CA ASN A 199 20.16 13.58 -2.11
C ASN A 199 18.82 12.87 -2.33
N TYR A 200 18.90 11.59 -2.54
CA TYR A 200 17.76 10.69 -2.60
C TYR A 200 17.52 10.14 -1.19
N ASN A 201 16.61 10.75 -0.45
CA ASN A 201 16.31 10.33 0.92
C ASN A 201 15.04 9.49 0.95
N LYS A 202 15.02 8.48 1.83
CA LYS A 202 13.78 7.83 2.23
C LYS A 202 12.81 8.88 2.79
N PRO A 203 11.49 8.73 2.56
CA PRO A 203 10.51 9.61 3.18
C PRO A 203 10.66 9.56 4.69
N GLY A 204 10.79 10.72 5.30
CA GLY A 204 10.65 10.89 6.73
C GLY A 204 9.19 11.05 7.10
N ASN A 205 8.79 10.42 8.18
CA ASN A 205 7.57 10.66 8.95
C ASN A 205 6.22 10.66 8.20
N GLY A 206 5.60 9.49 8.12
CA GLY A 206 4.15 9.35 7.95
C GLY A 206 3.63 8.72 6.67
N SER A 207 4.45 8.55 5.67
CA SER A 207 4.05 7.89 4.41
C SER A 207 4.87 6.63 4.17
N GLY A 208 4.93 5.66 4.99
CA GLY A 208 5.61 4.37 4.79
C GLY A 208 6.95 4.39 4.03
N ASP A 209 7.77 3.41 4.18
CA ASP A 209 8.95 3.25 3.33
C ASP A 209 8.53 3.06 1.86
N PRO A 210 9.25 3.63 0.86
CA PRO A 210 8.98 3.39 -0.55
C PRO A 210 9.03 1.90 -0.85
N VAL A 211 7.96 1.36 -1.42
CA VAL A 211 7.91 -0.05 -1.82
C VAL A 211 8.54 -0.20 -3.21
N PRO A 212 9.64 -0.95 -3.35
CA PRO A 212 10.29 -1.13 -4.64
C PRO A 212 9.38 -1.89 -5.62
N MET A 213 9.20 -1.34 -6.80
CA MET A 213 8.56 -2.01 -7.93
C MET A 213 9.60 -2.75 -8.76
N LYS A 214 9.35 -4.00 -9.09
CA LYS A 214 10.23 -4.84 -9.92
C LYS A 214 9.92 -4.72 -11.41
N SER A 215 8.73 -4.26 -11.72
CA SER A 215 8.28 -3.96 -13.07
C SER A 215 7.28 -2.81 -13.04
N PHE A 216 7.06 -2.17 -14.16
CA PHE A 216 5.91 -1.30 -14.37
C PHE A 216 5.36 -1.49 -15.79
N ALA A 217 4.10 -1.16 -15.99
CA ALA A 217 3.43 -1.21 -17.27
C ALA A 217 2.91 0.17 -17.67
N ALA A 218 2.88 0.44 -18.97
CA ALA A 218 2.33 1.66 -19.51
C ALA A 218 1.77 1.41 -20.93
N GLU A 219 0.89 2.29 -21.35
CA GLU A 219 0.44 2.37 -22.74
C GLU A 219 1.62 2.76 -23.65
N LEU A 220 1.75 2.08 -24.78
CA LEU A 220 2.75 2.40 -25.79
C LEU A 220 2.23 3.57 -26.63
N LYS A 221 3.07 4.58 -26.81
CA LYS A 221 2.78 5.74 -27.65
C LYS A 221 3.48 5.62 -28.99
N ASP A 222 2.89 6.19 -30.03
CA ASP A 222 3.55 6.37 -31.31
C ASP A 222 4.83 7.20 -31.15
N GLY A 223 5.94 6.74 -31.75
CA GLY A 223 7.23 7.39 -31.66
C GLY A 223 7.99 7.03 -30.39
N VAL A 224 8.70 8.00 -29.81
CA VAL A 224 9.59 7.76 -28.68
C VAL A 224 8.84 7.62 -27.37
N ASN A 225 9.08 6.53 -26.68
CA ASN A 225 8.60 6.24 -25.34
C ASN A 225 9.70 6.43 -24.31
N TYR A 226 9.35 6.92 -23.11
CA TYR A 226 10.32 7.19 -22.05
C TYR A 226 9.98 6.39 -20.79
N ILE A 227 11.03 5.86 -20.16
CA ILE A 227 10.99 5.19 -18.87
C ILE A 227 11.82 5.98 -17.88
N PHE A 228 11.17 6.47 -16.81
CA PHE A 228 11.83 7.25 -15.75
C PHE A 228 12.19 6.33 -14.59
N LEU A 229 13.47 6.16 -14.36
CA LEU A 229 14.03 5.22 -13.40
C LEU A 229 14.54 5.95 -12.15
N PRO A 230 14.47 5.29 -10.96
CA PRO A 230 15.08 5.84 -9.77
C PRO A 230 16.60 6.02 -9.93
N ALA A 231 17.15 6.89 -9.11
CA ALA A 231 18.57 7.21 -9.14
C ALA A 231 19.45 5.97 -9.01
N GLY A 232 20.37 5.81 -9.95
CA GLY A 232 21.36 4.73 -9.93
C GLY A 232 20.78 3.36 -10.27
N ALA A 233 19.70 3.30 -11.04
CA ALA A 233 19.16 2.04 -11.57
C ALA A 233 20.28 1.24 -12.27
N ASN A 234 20.50 0.00 -11.82
CA ASN A 234 21.60 -0.84 -12.29
C ASN A 234 21.07 -2.23 -12.64
N PHE A 235 20.94 -2.49 -13.91
CA PHE A 235 20.46 -3.75 -14.47
C PHE A 235 21.66 -4.65 -14.79
N SER A 236 22.13 -5.39 -13.80
CA SER A 236 23.34 -6.22 -13.90
C SER A 236 23.19 -7.39 -14.87
N GLY A 237 21.99 -7.91 -15.04
CA GLY A 237 21.62 -8.96 -15.99
C GLY A 237 20.90 -8.42 -17.24
N GLY A 238 20.90 -7.10 -17.44
CA GLY A 238 20.10 -6.48 -18.50
C GLY A 238 18.63 -6.31 -18.12
N PHE A 239 17.77 -6.17 -19.12
CA PHE A 239 16.34 -5.88 -18.92
C PHE A 239 15.49 -6.49 -20.04
N THR A 240 14.18 -6.57 -19.78
CA THR A 240 13.19 -7.12 -20.70
C THR A 240 12.02 -6.16 -20.89
N PHE A 241 11.62 -5.96 -22.13
CA PHE A 241 10.33 -5.41 -22.50
C PHE A 241 9.38 -6.56 -22.83
N LYS A 242 8.19 -6.50 -22.27
CA LYS A 242 7.06 -7.38 -22.58
C LYS A 242 5.97 -6.54 -23.20
N PHE A 243 5.46 -6.93 -24.36
CA PHE A 243 4.46 -6.18 -25.11
C PHE A 243 3.14 -6.94 -25.12
N TYR A 244 2.06 -6.21 -24.89
CA TYR A 244 0.72 -6.76 -24.70
C TYR A 244 -0.24 -6.21 -25.75
N ASP A 245 -1.16 -7.07 -26.21
CA ASP A 245 -2.40 -6.70 -26.89
C ASP A 245 -3.53 -6.83 -25.86
N GLY A 246 -4.04 -5.70 -25.39
CA GLY A 246 -4.90 -5.66 -24.21
C GLY A 246 -4.22 -6.22 -22.96
N THR A 247 -4.61 -7.42 -22.54
CA THR A 247 -4.04 -8.14 -21.40
C THR A 247 -3.10 -9.28 -21.78
N ASP A 248 -3.05 -9.64 -23.04
CA ASP A 248 -2.32 -10.82 -23.53
C ASP A 248 -0.87 -10.45 -23.88
N LEU A 249 0.09 -11.10 -23.25
CA LEU A 249 1.50 -10.98 -23.60
C LEU A 249 1.73 -11.62 -24.97
N VAL A 250 2.06 -10.80 -25.97
CA VAL A 250 2.20 -11.26 -27.36
C VAL A 250 3.64 -11.25 -27.85
N LYS A 251 4.47 -10.33 -27.35
CA LYS A 251 5.84 -10.12 -27.81
C LYS A 251 6.79 -9.79 -26.67
N VAL A 252 8.07 -10.05 -26.86
CA VAL A 252 9.14 -9.71 -25.93
C VAL A 252 10.35 -9.16 -26.66
N ALA A 253 11.09 -8.25 -26.00
CA ALA A 253 12.43 -7.85 -26.40
C ALA A 253 13.34 -7.88 -25.19
N LYS A 254 14.42 -8.66 -25.24
CA LYS A 254 15.32 -8.89 -24.12
C LYS A 254 16.73 -8.42 -24.43
N SER A 255 17.33 -7.71 -23.50
CA SER A 255 18.76 -7.40 -23.47
C SER A 255 19.42 -8.09 -22.29
N GLU A 256 20.51 -8.80 -22.50
CA GLU A 256 21.34 -9.40 -21.44
C GLU A 256 22.56 -8.52 -21.09
N THR A 257 22.67 -7.38 -21.75
CA THR A 257 23.78 -6.45 -21.53
C THR A 257 23.56 -5.68 -20.23
N ALA A 258 24.52 -5.77 -19.32
CA ALA A 258 24.51 -5.00 -18.08
C ALA A 258 24.53 -3.49 -18.40
N VAL A 259 23.64 -2.74 -17.75
CA VAL A 259 23.56 -1.30 -17.92
C VAL A 259 23.27 -0.61 -16.59
N LYS A 260 23.95 0.51 -16.35
CA LYS A 260 23.69 1.41 -15.23
C LYS A 260 23.30 2.78 -15.77
N ILE A 261 22.19 3.32 -15.26
CA ILE A 261 21.66 4.60 -15.69
C ILE A 261 21.64 5.55 -14.50
N ASP A 262 22.59 6.47 -14.47
CA ASP A 262 22.69 7.47 -13.42
C ASP A 262 21.67 8.61 -13.64
N PRO A 263 21.29 9.36 -12.60
CA PRO A 263 20.40 10.52 -12.73
C PRO A 263 20.93 11.53 -13.77
N GLY A 264 20.01 12.07 -14.55
CA GLY A 264 20.35 12.99 -15.64
C GLY A 264 20.96 12.32 -16.88
N LYS A 265 21.08 10.98 -16.90
CA LYS A 265 21.55 10.22 -18.07
C LYS A 265 20.35 9.58 -18.80
N ILE A 266 20.43 9.59 -20.13
CA ILE A 266 19.43 8.97 -21.00
C ILE A 266 20.12 7.84 -21.77
N LEU A 267 19.59 6.62 -21.63
CA LEU A 267 19.92 5.49 -22.47
C LEU A 267 18.98 5.51 -23.69
N VAL A 268 19.50 5.84 -24.86
CA VAL A 268 18.72 5.82 -26.11
C VAL A 268 18.90 4.46 -26.77
N LEU A 269 17.83 3.69 -26.87
CA LEU A 269 17.82 2.39 -27.54
C LEU A 269 17.45 2.52 -29.03
N GLY A 270 16.80 3.64 -29.42
CA GLY A 270 16.26 3.84 -30.77
C GLY A 270 15.05 2.93 -31.03
N ASP A 271 14.85 2.60 -32.31
CA ASP A 271 13.78 1.65 -32.72
C ASP A 271 14.23 0.22 -32.44
N ILE A 272 13.56 -0.41 -31.44
CA ILE A 272 13.82 -1.78 -31.02
C ILE A 272 12.96 -2.82 -31.74
N SER A 273 12.12 -2.43 -32.70
CA SER A 273 11.16 -3.32 -33.38
C SER A 273 11.81 -4.56 -34.01
N SER A 274 13.05 -4.43 -34.49
CA SER A 274 13.80 -5.57 -35.06
C SER A 274 14.31 -6.57 -34.01
N HIS A 275 14.22 -6.26 -32.73
CA HIS A 275 14.61 -7.11 -31.61
C HIS A 275 13.40 -7.67 -30.84
N ILE A 276 12.19 -7.41 -31.37
CA ILE A 276 10.94 -7.89 -30.78
C ILE A 276 10.61 -9.25 -31.38
N GLU A 277 10.50 -10.25 -30.51
CA GLU A 277 10.20 -11.65 -30.88
C GLU A 277 8.79 -12.04 -30.42
N ASP A 278 8.20 -13.04 -31.05
CA ASP A 278 6.93 -13.64 -30.59
C ASP A 278 7.11 -14.24 -29.21
N TYR A 279 6.20 -13.92 -28.30
CA TYR A 279 6.15 -14.60 -27.01
C TYR A 279 5.43 -15.93 -27.16
N VAL A 280 6.11 -17.00 -26.83
CA VAL A 280 5.52 -18.35 -26.74
C VAL A 280 5.41 -18.70 -25.27
N ALA A 281 4.18 -18.61 -24.72
CA ALA A 281 3.94 -18.97 -23.34
C ALA A 281 4.27 -20.46 -23.12
N PRO A 282 5.12 -20.80 -22.15
CA PRO A 282 5.30 -22.20 -21.78
C PRO A 282 3.98 -22.74 -21.24
N THR A 283 3.66 -23.98 -21.58
CA THR A 283 2.39 -24.62 -21.16
C THR A 283 2.54 -25.45 -19.89
N THR A 284 3.75 -25.86 -19.58
CA THR A 284 4.08 -26.65 -18.36
C THR A 284 5.46 -26.27 -17.85
N SER A 285 5.65 -26.41 -16.55
CA SER A 285 6.96 -26.33 -15.91
C SER A 285 7.66 -27.69 -15.97
N ASP A 286 8.96 -27.70 -16.23
CA ASP A 286 9.82 -28.89 -16.11
C ASP A 286 10.30 -29.11 -14.65
N HIS A 287 9.88 -28.27 -13.72
CA HIS A 287 10.26 -28.36 -12.32
C HIS A 287 9.79 -29.68 -11.71
N GLN A 288 10.69 -30.34 -10.98
CA GLN A 288 10.39 -31.54 -10.21
C GLN A 288 10.48 -31.20 -8.73
N PRO A 289 9.43 -31.47 -7.95
CA PRO A 289 9.44 -31.15 -6.54
C PRO A 289 10.51 -31.95 -5.78
N ALA A 290 11.02 -31.34 -4.72
CA ALA A 290 12.02 -31.95 -3.85
C ALA A 290 11.52 -33.28 -3.25
N ALA A 291 12.43 -34.17 -2.91
CA ALA A 291 12.10 -35.52 -2.44
C ALA A 291 11.14 -35.55 -1.22
N TRP A 292 11.17 -34.53 -0.37
CA TRP A 292 10.25 -34.43 0.77
C TRP A 292 8.79 -34.24 0.37
N ALA A 293 8.51 -33.69 -0.80
CA ALA A 293 7.16 -33.47 -1.32
C ALA A 293 6.42 -34.79 -1.59
N ALA A 294 7.15 -35.88 -1.86
CA ALA A 294 6.57 -37.19 -2.09
C ALA A 294 5.77 -37.76 -0.89
N SER A 295 6.08 -37.27 0.33
CA SER A 295 5.38 -37.67 1.56
C SER A 295 4.33 -36.65 2.02
N ALA A 296 4.04 -35.63 1.22
CA ALA A 296 3.16 -34.55 1.59
C ALA A 296 1.70 -35.01 1.79
N THR A 297 1.12 -34.63 2.91
CA THR A 297 -0.29 -34.85 3.22
C THR A 297 -1.16 -33.90 2.37
N ASP A 298 -2.14 -34.43 1.67
CA ASP A 298 -3.12 -33.64 0.91
C ASP A 298 -4.14 -33.00 1.83
N LEU A 299 -4.06 -31.67 1.96
CA LEU A 299 -4.97 -30.86 2.79
C LEU A 299 -6.35 -30.69 2.15
N SER A 300 -6.46 -30.90 0.85
CA SER A 300 -7.75 -30.83 0.15
C SER A 300 -8.61 -32.09 0.32
N ASN A 301 -8.07 -33.13 0.95
CA ASN A 301 -8.75 -34.44 1.11
C ASN A 301 -9.30 -34.95 -0.24
N GLY A 302 -8.47 -34.98 -1.28
CA GLY A 302 -8.90 -35.36 -2.63
C GLY A 302 -9.95 -34.41 -3.22
N LYS A 303 -9.77 -33.12 -3.01
CA LYS A 303 -10.64 -32.00 -3.45
C LYS A 303 -11.98 -31.86 -2.71
N GLN A 304 -12.21 -32.65 -1.66
CA GLN A 304 -13.43 -32.53 -0.85
C GLN A 304 -13.37 -31.37 0.17
N ALA A 305 -12.18 -30.86 0.45
CA ALA A 305 -11.92 -29.80 1.43
C ALA A 305 -11.16 -28.61 0.81
N MET A 306 -11.59 -28.19 -0.37
CA MET A 306 -11.02 -27.01 -1.04
C MET A 306 -11.33 -25.74 -0.27
N ALA A 307 -10.31 -24.88 -0.07
CA ALA A 307 -10.47 -23.62 0.65
C ALA A 307 -9.35 -22.61 0.29
N ASN A 308 -9.55 -21.35 0.66
CA ASN A 308 -8.49 -20.34 0.65
C ASN A 308 -7.68 -20.31 1.96
N CYS A 309 -8.14 -21.01 2.99
CA CYS A 309 -7.46 -21.16 4.26
C CYS A 309 -7.35 -22.62 4.66
N TYR A 310 -6.16 -23.07 5.02
CA TYR A 310 -5.90 -24.40 5.54
C TYR A 310 -5.34 -24.33 6.96
N VAL A 311 -5.89 -25.15 7.85
CA VAL A 311 -5.53 -25.20 9.26
C VAL A 311 -4.57 -26.38 9.50
N LEU A 312 -3.44 -26.13 10.13
CA LEU A 312 -2.47 -27.16 10.51
C LEU A 312 -2.42 -27.34 12.02
N THR A 313 -2.41 -28.59 12.46
CA THR A 313 -2.34 -28.98 13.88
C THR A 313 -1.15 -29.88 14.21
N ALA A 314 -0.35 -30.25 13.21
CA ALA A 314 0.84 -31.08 13.38
C ALA A 314 1.97 -30.57 12.48
N PRO A 315 3.24 -30.83 12.82
CA PRO A 315 4.34 -30.60 11.90
C PRO A 315 4.33 -31.65 10.78
N GLY A 316 4.83 -31.26 9.59
CA GLY A 316 4.91 -32.18 8.46
C GLY A 316 5.08 -31.51 7.12
N ALA A 317 5.06 -32.33 6.08
CA ALA A 317 4.97 -31.90 4.70
C ALA A 317 3.50 -31.97 4.24
N TYR A 318 3.06 -30.96 3.51
CA TYR A 318 1.69 -30.79 3.06
C TYR A 318 1.65 -30.40 1.59
N LYS A 319 0.51 -30.69 0.93
CA LYS A 319 0.22 -30.19 -0.40
C LYS A 319 -1.21 -29.69 -0.51
N ILE A 320 -1.42 -28.77 -1.40
CA ILE A 320 -2.72 -28.29 -1.85
C ILE A 320 -2.76 -28.27 -3.38
N PRO A 321 -3.89 -28.61 -4.02
CA PRO A 321 -3.98 -28.54 -5.46
C PRO A 321 -3.95 -27.09 -5.96
N ALA A 322 -3.39 -26.88 -7.14
CA ALA A 322 -3.32 -25.57 -7.79
C ALA A 322 -4.69 -25.18 -8.38
N LEU A 323 -5.70 -25.17 -7.53
CA LEU A 323 -7.08 -24.83 -7.86
C LEU A 323 -7.51 -23.60 -7.04
N LYS A 324 -8.40 -22.78 -7.60
CA LYS A 324 -8.99 -21.65 -6.87
C LYS A 324 -9.73 -22.16 -5.65
N GLY A 325 -9.56 -21.48 -4.53
CA GLY A 325 -10.17 -21.87 -3.28
C GLY A 325 -11.69 -22.09 -3.41
N ASN A 326 -12.22 -23.09 -2.71
CA ASN A 326 -13.64 -23.46 -2.72
C ASN A 326 -14.20 -23.91 -4.09
N SER A 327 -13.33 -24.22 -5.07
CA SER A 327 -13.76 -24.70 -6.39
C SER A 327 -12.76 -25.72 -6.97
N GLU A 328 -13.11 -26.32 -8.10
CA GLU A 328 -12.20 -27.14 -8.91
C GLU A 328 -11.63 -26.39 -10.12
N ASP A 329 -11.82 -25.08 -10.20
CA ASP A 329 -11.28 -24.26 -11.27
C ASP A 329 -9.76 -24.11 -11.10
N PRO A 330 -8.95 -24.36 -12.13
CA PRO A 330 -7.51 -24.19 -12.06
C PRO A 330 -7.15 -22.71 -11.85
N VAL A 331 -6.07 -22.47 -11.13
CA VAL A 331 -5.52 -21.11 -10.97
C VAL A 331 -4.81 -20.61 -12.22
N GLY A 332 -4.45 -21.50 -13.12
CA GLY A 332 -3.60 -21.29 -14.29
C GLY A 332 -2.40 -22.23 -14.26
N ASN A 333 -1.47 -22.05 -15.19
CA ASN A 333 -0.24 -22.83 -15.22
C ASN A 333 0.74 -22.36 -14.13
N VAL A 334 1.18 -23.28 -13.28
CA VAL A 334 2.10 -22.98 -12.17
C VAL A 334 3.54 -23.13 -12.63
N PHE A 335 4.33 -22.08 -12.45
CA PHE A 335 5.76 -22.02 -12.74
C PHE A 335 6.61 -21.65 -11.53
N GLY A 336 5.98 -21.38 -10.40
CA GLY A 336 6.66 -21.06 -9.16
C GLY A 336 5.72 -21.04 -7.98
N VAL A 337 6.31 -21.05 -6.80
CA VAL A 337 5.63 -20.85 -5.52
C VAL A 337 6.42 -19.84 -4.68
N GLU A 338 5.72 -19.05 -3.89
CA GLU A 338 6.31 -18.05 -3.01
C GLU A 338 5.68 -18.13 -1.62
N LEU A 339 6.52 -18.06 -0.58
CA LEU A 339 6.10 -17.74 0.77
C LEU A 339 6.04 -16.20 0.86
N VAL A 340 4.83 -15.64 0.73
CA VAL A 340 4.63 -14.19 0.61
C VAL A 340 4.96 -13.50 1.93
N TRP A 341 4.40 -13.99 3.04
CA TRP A 341 4.69 -13.49 4.38
C TRP A 341 4.35 -14.52 5.47
N GLU A 342 4.94 -14.30 6.64
CA GLU A 342 4.67 -15.03 7.89
C GLU A 342 4.48 -14.04 9.05
N THR A 343 3.63 -14.37 10.04
CA THR A 343 3.42 -13.56 11.24
C THR A 343 3.06 -14.40 12.46
N TYR A 344 3.53 -13.98 13.64
CA TYR A 344 3.03 -14.47 14.95
C TYR A 344 1.85 -13.65 15.46
N ASN A 345 1.36 -12.71 14.64
CA ASN A 345 0.23 -11.82 14.94
C ASN A 345 0.45 -10.98 16.22
N ASN A 346 1.67 -10.56 16.47
CA ASN A 346 2.07 -9.73 17.61
C ASN A 346 3.35 -8.91 17.30
N ALA A 347 3.96 -8.34 18.34
CA ALA A 347 5.17 -7.50 18.25
C ALA A 347 6.48 -8.28 18.11
N THR A 348 6.45 -9.62 18.16
CA THR A 348 7.67 -10.44 18.06
C THR A 348 8.19 -10.42 16.63
N ASP A 349 9.48 -10.13 16.46
CA ASP A 349 10.12 -10.23 15.14
C ASP A 349 10.06 -11.67 14.63
N VAL A 350 9.60 -11.82 13.39
CA VAL A 350 9.44 -13.13 12.77
C VAL A 350 10.74 -13.53 12.08
N VAL A 351 11.29 -14.66 12.50
CA VAL A 351 12.42 -15.26 11.80
C VAL A 351 11.89 -15.88 10.50
N ALA A 352 12.51 -15.55 9.38
CA ALA A 352 12.11 -16.08 8.08
C ALA A 352 12.10 -17.61 8.06
N ASN A 353 11.10 -18.19 7.44
CA ASN A 353 10.86 -19.63 7.30
C ASN A 353 10.66 -20.36 8.66
N SER A 354 10.16 -19.65 9.67
CA SER A 354 9.95 -20.22 11.00
C SER A 354 8.57 -20.83 11.21
N ILE A 355 7.60 -20.48 10.37
CA ILE A 355 6.25 -21.05 10.34
C ILE A 355 6.13 -22.05 9.19
N ILE A 356 6.56 -21.66 7.99
CA ILE A 356 6.71 -22.53 6.82
C ILE A 356 8.20 -22.60 6.47
N ALA A 357 8.79 -23.78 6.63
CA ALA A 357 10.24 -23.96 6.44
C ALA A 357 10.65 -23.94 4.97
N GLU A 358 9.87 -24.59 4.10
CA GLU A 358 10.12 -24.64 2.66
C GLU A 358 8.80 -24.68 1.90
N VAL A 359 8.82 -24.17 0.68
CA VAL A 359 7.74 -24.26 -0.31
C VAL A 359 8.28 -24.88 -1.60
N ASP A 360 7.44 -25.61 -2.33
CA ASP A 360 7.78 -26.23 -3.60
C ASP A 360 6.51 -26.43 -4.44
N PHE A 361 6.62 -26.86 -5.70
CA PHE A 361 5.47 -26.99 -6.58
C PHE A 361 5.68 -28.07 -7.67
N ASP A 362 4.60 -28.50 -8.27
CA ASP A 362 4.54 -29.09 -9.60
C ASP A 362 3.43 -28.40 -10.40
N ASN A 363 3.10 -28.92 -11.58
CA ASN A 363 2.07 -28.31 -12.42
C ASN A 363 0.66 -28.34 -11.80
N ASP A 364 0.42 -29.26 -10.86
CA ASP A 364 -0.89 -29.56 -10.29
C ASP A 364 -1.03 -29.14 -8.83
N ASN A 365 0.09 -29.01 -8.09
CA ASN A 365 0.09 -28.82 -6.65
C ASN A 365 1.13 -27.81 -6.18
N LEU A 366 0.83 -27.15 -5.08
CA LEU A 366 1.82 -26.48 -4.25
C LEU A 366 2.12 -27.37 -3.05
N TYR A 367 3.40 -27.47 -2.72
CA TYR A 367 3.90 -28.21 -1.57
C TYR A 367 4.51 -27.24 -0.58
N PHE A 368 4.40 -27.54 0.69
CA PHE A 368 5.08 -26.81 1.74
C PHE A 368 5.31 -27.71 2.95
N LYS A 369 6.32 -27.40 3.74
CA LYS A 369 6.57 -28.10 5.01
C LYS A 369 6.78 -27.12 6.15
N THR A 370 6.38 -27.53 7.35
CA THR A 370 6.67 -26.82 8.57
C THR A 370 8.04 -27.23 9.12
N PRO A 371 8.64 -26.44 10.05
CA PRO A 371 9.71 -26.95 10.91
C PRO A 371 9.24 -28.17 11.73
N ASP A 372 10.19 -29.00 12.17
CA ASP A 372 9.90 -30.17 13.02
C ASP A 372 9.17 -29.80 14.31
N ALA A 373 9.49 -28.64 14.89
CA ALA A 373 8.74 -28.05 15.98
C ALA A 373 7.71 -27.07 15.41
N LEU A 374 6.45 -27.48 15.39
CA LEU A 374 5.36 -26.67 14.90
C LEU A 374 5.26 -25.37 15.70
N LYS A 375 5.22 -24.23 15.00
CA LYS A 375 5.13 -22.92 15.59
C LYS A 375 3.80 -22.28 15.22
N ALA A 376 3.04 -21.84 16.22
CA ALA A 376 1.78 -21.13 15.97
C ALA A 376 2.05 -19.81 15.21
N GLY A 377 1.24 -19.57 14.21
CA GLY A 377 1.37 -18.39 13.35
C GLY A 377 0.47 -18.47 12.13
N ASN A 378 0.58 -17.46 11.30
CA ASN A 378 -0.09 -17.39 10.01
C ASN A 378 0.94 -17.18 8.91
N ALA A 379 0.70 -17.79 7.75
CA ALA A 379 1.53 -17.61 6.57
C ALA A 379 0.65 -17.49 5.33
N LEU A 380 1.13 -16.77 4.32
CA LEU A 380 0.52 -16.69 3.01
C LEU A 380 1.46 -17.30 1.99
N ILE A 381 1.01 -18.33 1.26
CA ILE A 381 1.75 -18.93 0.15
C ILE A 381 1.03 -18.62 -1.16
N ALA A 382 1.77 -18.49 -2.26
CA ALA A 382 1.22 -18.10 -3.54
C ALA A 382 1.79 -18.92 -4.70
N ALA A 383 0.93 -19.29 -5.66
CA ALA A 383 1.33 -19.81 -6.96
C ALA A 383 1.70 -18.67 -7.91
N LYS A 384 2.69 -18.91 -8.77
CA LYS A 384 3.18 -17.94 -9.75
C LYS A 384 3.12 -18.51 -11.16
N ASP A 385 2.83 -17.63 -12.13
CA ASP A 385 2.92 -17.94 -13.55
C ASP A 385 4.37 -17.93 -14.07
N SER A 386 4.55 -18.17 -15.35
CA SER A 386 5.86 -18.15 -16.02
C SER A 386 6.54 -16.76 -16.03
N GLU A 387 5.78 -15.71 -15.78
CA GLU A 387 6.29 -14.34 -15.67
C GLU A 387 6.66 -13.96 -14.23
N GLY A 388 6.40 -14.85 -13.28
CA GLY A 388 6.62 -14.62 -11.86
C GLY A 388 5.52 -13.82 -11.19
N ASN A 389 4.38 -13.55 -11.85
CA ASN A 389 3.23 -12.92 -11.24
C ASN A 389 2.47 -13.92 -10.37
N ILE A 390 1.95 -13.46 -9.24
CA ILE A 390 1.07 -14.29 -8.41
C ILE A 390 -0.26 -14.47 -9.14
N ILE A 391 -0.68 -15.74 -9.31
CA ILE A 391 -1.94 -16.15 -9.93
C ILE A 391 -3.00 -16.60 -8.94
N TRP A 392 -2.60 -17.00 -7.73
CA TRP A 392 -3.47 -17.29 -6.58
C TRP A 392 -2.64 -17.39 -5.31
N SER A 393 -3.29 -17.26 -4.13
CA SER A 393 -2.67 -17.38 -2.81
C SER A 393 -3.58 -18.07 -1.82
N TRP A 394 -2.98 -18.72 -0.81
CA TRP A 394 -3.67 -19.45 0.25
C TRP A 394 -3.11 -19.07 1.61
N HIS A 395 -4.00 -18.89 2.57
CA HIS A 395 -3.68 -18.67 3.96
C HIS A 395 -3.41 -20.00 4.66
N ILE A 396 -2.25 -20.15 5.29
CA ILE A 396 -1.91 -21.27 6.16
C ILE A 396 -2.00 -20.79 7.60
N TRP A 397 -2.89 -21.40 8.35
CA TRP A 397 -3.18 -21.03 9.74
C TRP A 397 -2.77 -22.13 10.69
N ILE A 398 -1.84 -21.83 11.60
CA ILE A 398 -1.34 -22.74 12.64
C ILE A 398 -1.75 -22.16 13.99
N PRO A 399 -2.91 -22.56 14.55
CA PRO A 399 -3.37 -22.08 15.84
C PRO A 399 -2.53 -22.72 16.97
N ALA A 400 -2.34 -21.98 18.07
CA ALA A 400 -1.66 -22.48 19.27
C ALA A 400 -2.54 -23.42 20.09
N THR A 401 -3.86 -23.33 19.92
CA THR A 401 -4.87 -24.18 20.58
C THR A 401 -5.88 -24.69 19.56
N THR A 402 -6.47 -25.85 19.80
CA THR A 402 -7.53 -26.41 18.93
C THR A 402 -8.62 -25.38 18.68
N ILE A 403 -9.06 -25.28 17.41
CA ILE A 403 -10.21 -24.47 17.03
C ILE A 403 -11.47 -25.27 17.39
N GLU A 404 -12.33 -24.67 18.15
CA GLU A 404 -13.63 -25.22 18.47
C GLU A 404 -14.74 -24.46 17.74
N SER A 405 -15.81 -25.16 17.44
CA SER A 405 -17.03 -24.53 16.94
C SER A 405 -18.24 -25.13 17.61
N SER A 406 -19.13 -24.26 18.02
CA SER A 406 -20.38 -24.64 18.66
C SER A 406 -21.45 -23.59 18.39
N THR A 407 -22.65 -23.87 18.77
CA THR A 407 -23.75 -22.90 18.71
C THR A 407 -23.59 -21.74 19.69
N PHE A 408 -22.59 -21.81 20.59
CA PHE A 408 -22.27 -20.76 21.57
C PHE A 408 -23.51 -20.05 22.10
N GLY A 409 -24.36 -20.81 22.82
CA GLY A 409 -25.57 -20.27 23.45
C GLY A 409 -26.63 -19.73 22.49
N ASP A 410 -26.76 -20.37 21.34
CA ASP A 410 -27.76 -20.02 20.32
C ASP A 410 -27.63 -18.60 19.73
N ILE A 411 -26.42 -18.02 19.75
CA ILE A 411 -26.21 -16.68 19.20
C ILE A 411 -26.20 -16.64 17.67
N TYR A 412 -26.03 -17.79 17.03
CA TYR A 412 -26.13 -17.99 15.58
C TYR A 412 -26.72 -19.38 15.27
N SER A 413 -27.44 -19.52 14.16
CA SER A 413 -28.11 -20.77 13.78
C SER A 413 -27.15 -21.90 13.40
N GLN A 414 -25.99 -21.57 12.84
CA GLN A 414 -24.92 -22.54 12.56
C GLN A 414 -23.83 -22.44 13.63
N PRO A 415 -23.07 -23.52 13.85
CA PRO A 415 -21.90 -23.48 14.72
C PRO A 415 -20.91 -22.39 14.30
N LEU A 416 -20.58 -21.50 15.23
CA LEU A 416 -19.63 -20.40 15.06
C LEU A 416 -18.26 -20.82 15.59
N MET A 417 -17.18 -20.45 14.94
CA MET A 417 -15.83 -20.65 15.49
C MET A 417 -15.67 -19.88 16.81
N ASP A 418 -14.90 -20.43 17.72
CA ASP A 418 -14.57 -19.84 19.02
C ASP A 418 -13.72 -18.57 18.94
N ARG A 419 -13.17 -18.27 17.77
CA ARG A 419 -12.22 -17.18 17.50
C ARG A 419 -12.38 -16.57 16.12
N ASN A 420 -11.82 -15.37 15.91
CA ASN A 420 -11.71 -14.76 14.59
C ASN A 420 -10.73 -15.55 13.71
N LEU A 421 -10.93 -15.53 12.40
CA LEU A 421 -10.08 -16.18 11.42
C LEU A 421 -8.63 -15.68 11.55
N GLY A 422 -7.68 -16.61 11.63
CA GLY A 422 -6.27 -16.34 11.85
C GLY A 422 -5.87 -16.06 13.31
N ALA A 423 -6.77 -16.07 14.27
CA ALA A 423 -6.43 -15.95 15.70
C ALA A 423 -5.69 -17.19 16.20
N LEU A 424 -4.55 -16.99 16.86
CA LEU A 424 -3.73 -18.11 17.32
C LEU A 424 -4.31 -18.79 18.57
N VAL A 425 -5.04 -18.03 19.38
CA VAL A 425 -5.76 -18.53 20.57
C VAL A 425 -7.19 -18.01 20.57
N ALA A 426 -8.10 -18.75 21.18
CA ALA A 426 -9.42 -18.23 21.51
C ALA A 426 -9.30 -17.22 22.66
N ALA A 427 -10.01 -16.11 22.58
CA ALA A 427 -10.20 -15.21 23.71
C ALA A 427 -11.11 -15.90 24.76
N THR A 428 -10.79 -15.72 26.04
CA THR A 428 -11.59 -16.19 27.16
C THR A 428 -11.91 -15.02 28.11
N THR A 429 -12.81 -15.20 29.03
CA THR A 429 -13.16 -14.17 30.04
C THR A 429 -12.00 -13.84 31.00
N THR A 430 -10.91 -14.61 30.95
CA THR A 430 -9.72 -14.44 31.81
C THR A 430 -8.45 -14.16 31.01
N SER A 431 -8.49 -14.30 29.69
CA SER A 431 -7.30 -14.09 28.83
C SER A 431 -7.72 -13.61 27.44
N VAL A 432 -7.37 -12.36 27.11
CA VAL A 432 -7.63 -11.71 25.81
C VAL A 432 -6.34 -11.07 25.28
N PRO A 433 -5.33 -11.89 24.92
CA PRO A 433 -4.09 -11.38 24.36
C PRO A 433 -4.27 -10.93 22.89
N VAL A 434 -3.31 -10.20 22.34
CA VAL A 434 -3.36 -9.72 20.96
C VAL A 434 -3.48 -10.86 19.93
N GLU A 435 -2.91 -12.00 20.21
CA GLU A 435 -2.98 -13.22 19.39
C GLU A 435 -4.41 -13.78 19.24
N SER A 436 -5.36 -13.32 20.06
CA SER A 436 -6.78 -13.65 19.95
C SER A 436 -7.55 -12.76 18.97
N PHE A 437 -6.95 -11.70 18.45
CA PHE A 437 -7.62 -10.73 17.56
C PHE A 437 -7.90 -11.31 16.17
N GLY A 438 -7.00 -12.16 15.66
CA GLY A 438 -7.05 -12.71 14.31
C GLY A 438 -6.50 -11.74 13.25
N LEU A 439 -6.86 -12.01 12.01
CA LEU A 439 -6.49 -11.25 10.85
C LEU A 439 -7.66 -10.38 10.37
N HIS A 440 -7.36 -9.40 9.53
CA HIS A 440 -8.34 -8.50 8.96
C HIS A 440 -8.50 -8.76 7.46
N TYR A 441 -9.67 -8.47 6.92
CA TYR A 441 -10.02 -8.70 5.52
C TYR A 441 -10.76 -7.48 4.98
N GLU A 442 -10.43 -7.03 3.78
CA GLU A 442 -11.32 -6.17 3.01
C GLU A 442 -12.51 -6.99 2.53
N TRP A 443 -13.68 -6.40 2.49
CA TRP A 443 -14.90 -7.13 2.13
C TRP A 443 -14.80 -7.71 0.70
N GLY A 444 -15.07 -9.00 0.56
CA GLY A 444 -14.99 -9.69 -0.75
C GLY A 444 -13.61 -10.28 -1.07
N ARG A 445 -12.56 -9.97 -0.33
CA ARG A 445 -11.21 -10.51 -0.58
C ARG A 445 -10.96 -11.81 0.19
N LYS A 446 -10.22 -12.71 -0.46
CA LYS A 446 -9.78 -13.99 0.13
C LYS A 446 -8.51 -13.87 0.97
N ASP A 447 -7.70 -12.83 0.74
CA ASP A 447 -6.38 -12.68 1.35
C ASP A 447 -6.43 -11.83 2.62
N PRO A 448 -5.78 -12.30 3.69
CA PRO A 448 -5.75 -11.61 4.97
C PRO A 448 -4.67 -10.53 5.08
N PHE A 449 -4.93 -9.56 5.95
CA PHE A 449 -3.97 -8.58 6.46
C PHE A 449 -3.73 -8.81 7.95
N VAL A 450 -2.50 -8.59 8.41
CA VAL A 450 -2.14 -8.77 9.82
C VAL A 450 -2.87 -7.79 10.73
N GLY A 451 -3.10 -8.20 11.97
CA GLY A 451 -3.75 -7.39 13.00
C GLY A 451 -2.82 -6.41 13.70
N ALA A 452 -3.22 -5.95 14.88
CA ALA A 452 -2.48 -4.99 15.69
C ALA A 452 -1.18 -5.57 16.26
N LEU A 453 -0.19 -4.70 16.48
CA LEU A 453 1.11 -5.03 17.07
C LEU A 453 0.98 -5.52 18.52
N SER A 454 0.10 -4.90 19.30
CA SER A 454 -0.24 -5.30 20.66
C SER A 454 -1.66 -4.87 21.02
N ILE A 455 -2.13 -5.19 22.21
CA ILE A 455 -3.47 -4.77 22.68
C ILE A 455 -3.64 -3.25 22.80
N SER A 456 -2.54 -2.48 22.76
CA SER A 456 -2.52 -1.01 22.92
C SER A 456 -1.75 -0.28 21.84
N ASP A 457 -1.04 -0.99 20.97
CA ASP A 457 -0.30 -0.41 19.84
C ASP A 457 -1.01 -0.77 18.53
N ASN A 458 -1.49 0.25 17.84
CA ASN A 458 -2.31 0.14 16.65
C ASN A 458 -1.53 0.02 15.33
N HIS A 459 -0.20 -0.05 15.37
CA HIS A 459 0.59 -0.45 14.21
C HIS A 459 0.34 -1.91 13.86
N PHE A 460 0.69 -2.31 12.66
CA PHE A 460 0.57 -3.69 12.22
C PHE A 460 1.54 -4.63 12.96
N ALA A 461 1.08 -5.84 13.22
CA ALA A 461 1.90 -6.93 13.73
C ALA A 461 3.13 -7.17 12.83
N LYS A 462 4.21 -7.69 13.41
CA LYS A 462 5.45 -7.99 12.67
C LYS A 462 5.24 -9.09 11.65
N VAL A 463 5.87 -8.93 10.50
CA VAL A 463 5.89 -9.92 9.41
C VAL A 463 7.33 -10.21 8.98
N SER A 464 7.56 -11.42 8.48
CA SER A 464 8.70 -11.78 7.63
C SER A 464 8.21 -11.96 6.21
N GLY A 465 8.99 -11.55 5.21
CA GLY A 465 8.58 -11.57 3.79
C GLY A 465 8.05 -10.23 3.31
N THR A 466 7.06 -10.25 2.42
CA THR A 466 6.47 -9.05 1.82
C THR A 466 5.63 -8.27 2.83
N PRO A 467 6.00 -7.04 3.19
CA PRO A 467 5.22 -6.22 4.12
C PRO A 467 3.91 -5.78 3.48
N ILE A 468 2.92 -5.43 4.32
CA ILE A 468 1.69 -4.82 3.83
C ILE A 468 2.03 -3.49 3.15
N SER A 469 1.57 -3.34 1.91
CA SER A 469 1.63 -2.12 1.13
C SER A 469 0.23 -1.56 0.91
N VAL A 470 0.13 -0.35 0.35
CA VAL A 470 -1.14 0.32 0.05
C VAL A 470 -1.21 0.57 -1.46
N GLY A 471 -2.29 0.12 -2.08
CA GLY A 471 -2.66 0.41 -3.47
C GLY A 471 -3.95 1.21 -3.53
N TYR A 472 -4.22 1.85 -4.66
CA TYR A 472 -5.43 2.64 -4.88
C TYR A 472 -6.35 1.93 -5.86
N GLU A 473 -7.63 1.79 -5.52
CA GLU A 473 -8.69 1.25 -6.38
C GLU A 473 -8.22 0.11 -7.30
N MET A 474 -8.27 -1.09 -6.81
CA MET A 474 -7.71 -2.25 -7.50
C MET A 474 -8.84 -3.10 -8.11
N THR A 475 -8.60 -3.67 -9.27
CA THR A 475 -9.45 -4.74 -9.79
C THR A 475 -9.24 -6.03 -8.99
N VAL A 476 -10.18 -6.97 -9.07
CA VAL A 476 -10.03 -8.30 -8.44
C VAL A 476 -8.74 -9.00 -8.90
N ALA A 477 -8.42 -8.94 -10.19
CA ALA A 477 -7.19 -9.51 -10.74
C ALA A 477 -5.93 -8.88 -10.13
N GLN A 478 -5.93 -7.55 -9.95
CA GLN A 478 -4.82 -6.84 -9.31
C GLN A 478 -4.66 -7.22 -7.83
N THR A 479 -5.77 -7.43 -7.09
CA THR A 479 -5.68 -7.89 -5.69
C THR A 479 -5.18 -9.33 -5.58
N ILE A 480 -5.52 -10.20 -6.53
CA ILE A 480 -4.97 -11.57 -6.61
C ILE A 480 -3.46 -11.52 -6.87
N ALA A 481 -3.02 -10.70 -7.82
CA ALA A 481 -1.61 -10.53 -8.15
C ALA A 481 -0.79 -9.85 -7.03
N ASN A 482 -1.46 -9.12 -6.13
CA ASN A 482 -0.83 -8.37 -5.05
C ASN A 482 -1.53 -8.64 -3.70
N PRO A 483 -1.47 -9.86 -3.18
CA PRO A 483 -2.24 -10.25 -2.00
C PRO A 483 -1.84 -9.53 -0.70
N ALA A 484 -0.62 -9.00 -0.62
CA ALA A 484 -0.14 -8.20 0.51
C ALA A 484 -0.42 -6.68 0.35
N THR A 485 -1.11 -6.26 -0.72
CA THR A 485 -1.44 -4.85 -0.95
C THR A 485 -2.87 -4.57 -0.50
N TYR A 486 -3.01 -3.67 0.48
CA TYR A 486 -4.29 -3.15 0.95
C TYR A 486 -4.83 -2.15 -0.07
N ALA A 487 -6.06 -2.35 -0.52
CA ALA A 487 -6.65 -1.51 -1.56
C ALA A 487 -7.50 -0.40 -0.94
N VAL A 488 -7.05 0.84 -1.06
CA VAL A 488 -7.76 2.02 -0.55
C VAL A 488 -8.52 2.72 -1.68
N TYR A 489 -9.56 3.44 -1.33
CA TYR A 489 -10.31 4.25 -2.29
C TYR A 489 -9.68 5.63 -2.48
N THR A 490 -9.94 6.28 -3.62
CA THR A 490 -9.65 7.69 -3.84
C THR A 490 -10.90 8.52 -3.54
N GLU A 491 -10.75 9.72 -2.96
CA GLU A 491 -11.88 10.59 -2.55
C GLU A 491 -12.81 10.98 -3.71
N ALA A 492 -12.39 10.76 -4.96
CA ALA A 492 -13.07 11.33 -6.13
C ALA A 492 -14.34 10.59 -6.58
N ASP A 493 -14.46 9.27 -6.44
CA ASP A 493 -15.50 8.51 -7.16
C ASP A 493 -16.22 7.39 -6.40
N SER A 494 -15.76 6.89 -5.28
CA SER A 494 -16.22 5.57 -4.85
C SER A 494 -16.59 5.46 -3.39
N TRP A 495 -17.40 6.22 -2.82
CA TRP A 495 -18.05 5.97 -1.51
C TRP A 495 -17.32 4.97 -0.56
N GLY A 496 -15.97 4.87 -0.67
CA GLY A 496 -15.12 3.99 0.13
C GLY A 496 -15.01 2.55 -0.40
N ASP A 497 -15.21 2.33 -1.69
CA ASP A 497 -15.03 1.03 -2.32
C ASP A 497 -13.56 0.83 -2.75
N TRP A 498 -13.00 -0.36 -2.47
CA TRP A 498 -11.65 -0.72 -2.92
C TRP A 498 -11.62 -1.22 -4.36
N LEU A 499 -12.76 -1.71 -4.87
CA LEU A 499 -12.88 -2.34 -6.18
C LEU A 499 -13.18 -1.31 -7.27
N SER A 500 -12.35 -1.26 -8.28
CA SER A 500 -12.58 -0.44 -9.48
C SER A 500 -13.22 -1.31 -10.58
N PRO A 501 -14.26 -0.83 -11.30
CA PRO A 501 -14.87 0.51 -11.19
C PRO A 501 -16.00 0.63 -10.14
N SER A 502 -16.41 -0.46 -9.53
CA SER A 502 -17.43 -0.45 -8.48
C SER A 502 -17.48 -1.78 -7.74
N ASN A 503 -18.12 -1.80 -6.56
CA ASN A 503 -18.27 -2.97 -5.73
C ASN A 503 -18.98 -4.13 -6.49
N ASP A 504 -18.55 -5.36 -6.20
CA ASP A 504 -19.14 -6.59 -6.72
C ASP A 504 -19.69 -7.43 -5.56
N ALA A 505 -21.00 -7.38 -5.36
CA ALA A 505 -21.68 -8.11 -4.29
C ALA A 505 -21.59 -9.64 -4.41
N THR A 506 -21.06 -10.17 -5.52
CA THR A 506 -20.88 -11.61 -5.73
C THR A 506 -19.57 -12.16 -5.21
N LEU A 507 -18.62 -11.30 -4.80
CA LEU A 507 -17.33 -11.73 -4.25
C LEU A 507 -17.52 -12.57 -2.97
N TRP A 508 -18.31 -12.07 -2.01
CA TRP A 508 -18.84 -12.87 -0.90
C TRP A 508 -20.37 -12.89 -1.01
N GLN A 509 -20.91 -14.04 -1.29
CA GLN A 509 -22.34 -14.17 -1.51
C GLN A 509 -23.07 -14.57 -0.23
N ASP A 510 -24.18 -13.91 0.06
CA ASP A 510 -24.93 -14.13 1.30
C ASP A 510 -25.52 -15.55 1.37
N GLY A 511 -24.91 -16.37 2.23
CA GLY A 511 -25.30 -17.76 2.43
C GLY A 511 -24.55 -18.79 1.62
N GLU A 512 -23.67 -18.39 0.68
CA GLU A 512 -22.86 -19.28 -0.15
C GLU A 512 -21.36 -19.14 0.17
N LYS A 513 -20.59 -20.18 -0.15
CA LYS A 513 -19.13 -20.16 -0.05
C LYS A 513 -18.57 -19.96 -1.46
N THR A 514 -18.25 -18.73 -1.81
CA THR A 514 -17.68 -18.38 -3.12
C THR A 514 -16.19 -18.75 -3.19
N ILE A 515 -15.60 -18.64 -4.39
CA ILE A 515 -14.15 -18.82 -4.57
C ILE A 515 -13.31 -17.79 -3.79
N TYR A 516 -13.90 -16.66 -3.38
CA TYR A 516 -13.23 -15.61 -2.61
C TYR A 516 -13.50 -15.68 -1.10
N ASP A 517 -14.32 -16.63 -0.63
CA ASP A 517 -14.56 -16.81 0.79
C ASP A 517 -13.26 -17.24 1.51
N PRO A 518 -12.80 -16.51 2.54
CA PRO A 518 -11.52 -16.75 3.20
C PRO A 518 -11.54 -17.87 4.24
N CYS A 519 -12.71 -18.38 4.61
CA CYS A 519 -12.84 -19.37 5.68
C CYS A 519 -12.30 -20.76 5.27
N PRO A 520 -11.85 -21.58 6.23
CA PRO A 520 -11.49 -22.98 5.98
C PRO A 520 -12.62 -23.82 5.38
N ALA A 521 -12.28 -25.00 4.85
CA ALA A 521 -13.28 -25.97 4.39
C ALA A 521 -14.30 -26.31 5.48
N GLY A 522 -15.56 -26.44 5.11
CA GLY A 522 -16.67 -26.67 6.03
C GLY A 522 -17.16 -25.42 6.76
N TYR A 523 -16.54 -24.27 6.51
CA TYR A 523 -16.92 -22.96 7.07
C TYR A 523 -17.06 -21.92 6.00
N ARG A 524 -17.80 -20.84 6.27
CA ARG A 524 -17.94 -19.66 5.42
C ARG A 524 -18.08 -18.37 6.22
N VAL A 525 -18.00 -17.24 5.55
CA VAL A 525 -18.35 -15.93 6.13
C VAL A 525 -19.82 -15.95 6.54
N PRO A 526 -20.19 -15.44 7.74
CA PRO A 526 -21.58 -15.43 8.20
C PRO A 526 -22.49 -14.67 7.24
N LYS A 527 -23.64 -15.25 6.90
CA LYS A 527 -24.69 -14.50 6.22
C LYS A 527 -25.29 -13.44 7.16
N ARG A 528 -25.83 -12.37 6.59
CA ARG A 528 -26.64 -11.44 7.33
C ARG A 528 -27.98 -12.06 7.65
N ASP A 529 -28.23 -12.31 8.91
CA ASP A 529 -29.56 -12.71 9.40
C ASP A 529 -29.92 -11.86 10.63
N LYS A 530 -30.76 -10.86 10.40
CA LYS A 530 -31.22 -9.95 11.47
C LYS A 530 -32.04 -10.61 12.57
N ASN A 531 -32.49 -11.85 12.35
CA ASN A 531 -33.23 -12.61 13.37
C ASN A 531 -32.27 -13.43 14.26
N GLN A 532 -30.98 -13.47 13.93
CA GLN A 532 -29.98 -14.12 14.79
C GLN A 532 -29.53 -13.16 15.88
N PRO A 533 -29.37 -13.62 17.13
CA PRO A 533 -28.89 -12.80 18.24
C PRO A 533 -27.56 -12.05 17.89
N LEU A 534 -26.61 -12.71 17.27
CA LEU A 534 -25.34 -12.11 16.83
C LEU A 534 -25.52 -10.87 15.93
N HIS A 535 -26.61 -10.80 15.19
CA HIS A 535 -26.95 -9.70 14.30
C HIS A 535 -28.13 -8.85 14.80
N SER A 536 -28.42 -8.90 16.10
CA SER A 536 -29.42 -8.05 16.72
C SER A 536 -29.10 -6.57 16.52
N SER A 537 -30.17 -5.77 16.47
CA SER A 537 -30.03 -4.31 16.46
C SER A 537 -29.62 -3.74 17.83
N ASP A 538 -29.77 -4.54 18.88
CA ASP A 538 -29.41 -4.20 20.26
C ASP A 538 -28.86 -5.45 20.95
N LEU A 539 -27.54 -5.60 20.99
CA LEU A 539 -26.87 -6.73 21.61
C LEU A 539 -27.03 -6.77 23.14
N SER A 540 -27.34 -5.65 23.76
CA SER A 540 -27.55 -5.61 25.23
C SER A 540 -28.73 -6.48 25.69
N THR A 541 -29.64 -6.82 24.77
CA THR A 541 -30.78 -7.70 25.02
C THR A 541 -30.48 -9.18 24.81
N VAL A 542 -29.29 -9.50 24.28
CA VAL A 542 -28.89 -10.88 23.98
C VAL A 542 -28.36 -11.56 25.24
N THR A 543 -28.75 -12.82 25.44
CA THR A 543 -28.24 -13.63 26.56
C THR A 543 -26.73 -13.64 26.59
N GLY A 544 -26.15 -13.52 27.79
CA GLY A 544 -24.70 -13.52 27.99
C GLY A 544 -23.98 -12.23 27.57
N TRP A 545 -24.73 -11.17 27.24
CA TRP A 545 -24.13 -9.88 26.97
C TRP A 545 -23.42 -9.32 28.21
N SER A 546 -22.15 -8.98 28.03
CA SER A 546 -21.36 -8.25 29.02
C SER A 546 -20.19 -7.56 28.31
N GLU A 547 -19.80 -6.37 28.76
CA GLU A 547 -18.64 -5.65 28.27
C GLU A 547 -17.57 -5.55 29.35
N HIS A 548 -16.33 -5.65 28.93
CA HIS A 548 -15.17 -5.63 29.79
C HIS A 548 -14.11 -4.69 29.21
N ALA A 549 -13.70 -3.71 29.99
CA ALA A 549 -12.59 -2.83 29.61
C ALA A 549 -11.25 -3.58 29.67
N ALA A 550 -10.25 -3.05 28.98
CA ALA A 550 -8.88 -3.59 29.03
C ALA A 550 -8.32 -3.53 30.47
N GLU A 551 -7.70 -4.61 30.93
CA GLU A 551 -7.10 -4.73 32.25
C GLU A 551 -5.79 -5.53 32.19
N GLY A 552 -4.68 -4.92 32.65
CA GLY A 552 -3.36 -5.55 32.59
C GLY A 552 -2.97 -5.88 31.14
N ASP A 553 -2.64 -7.15 30.91
CA ASP A 553 -2.29 -7.68 29.58
C ASP A 553 -3.50 -8.15 28.76
N ASN A 554 -4.72 -7.91 29.24
CA ASN A 554 -5.94 -8.28 28.54
C ASN A 554 -6.54 -7.09 27.78
N ALA A 555 -6.86 -7.31 26.53
CA ALA A 555 -7.61 -6.36 25.72
C ALA A 555 -9.06 -6.23 26.22
N ALA A 556 -9.71 -5.13 25.89
CA ALA A 556 -11.14 -4.98 26.05
C ALA A 556 -11.91 -5.97 25.16
N TYR A 557 -13.06 -6.46 25.63
CA TYR A 557 -13.88 -7.45 24.93
C TYR A 557 -15.35 -7.36 25.36
N PHE A 558 -16.20 -8.03 24.62
CA PHE A 558 -17.57 -8.32 25.06
C PHE A 558 -17.87 -9.82 24.94
N THR A 559 -18.92 -10.26 25.61
CA THR A 559 -19.40 -11.64 25.57
C THR A 559 -20.83 -11.71 25.06
N LEU A 560 -21.15 -12.84 24.42
CA LEU A 560 -22.50 -13.22 24.00
C LEU A 560 -22.71 -14.71 24.24
N GLY A 561 -23.97 -15.11 24.48
CA GLY A 561 -24.36 -16.51 24.58
C GLY A 561 -24.23 -17.09 26.00
N ASP A 562 -24.75 -18.33 26.18
CA ASP A 562 -24.58 -19.14 27.38
C ASP A 562 -24.42 -20.62 26.97
N PRO A 563 -23.19 -21.18 27.03
CA PRO A 563 -21.97 -20.57 27.55
C PRO A 563 -21.49 -19.36 26.71
N ALA A 564 -20.86 -18.39 27.38
CA ALA A 564 -20.43 -17.15 26.77
C ALA A 564 -19.27 -17.36 25.80
N THR A 565 -19.38 -16.81 24.59
CA THR A 565 -18.25 -16.64 23.67
C THR A 565 -17.72 -15.23 23.77
N VAL A 566 -16.39 -15.08 23.63
CA VAL A 566 -15.67 -13.82 23.81
C VAL A 566 -15.32 -13.21 22.46
N PHE A 567 -15.53 -11.92 22.32
CA PHE A 567 -15.22 -11.12 21.14
C PHE A 567 -14.29 -9.97 21.55
N PRO A 568 -12.99 -10.02 21.20
CA PRO A 568 -12.06 -8.93 21.50
C PRO A 568 -12.38 -7.69 20.67
N TYR A 569 -12.14 -6.50 21.22
CA TYR A 569 -12.23 -5.24 20.46
C TYR A 569 -10.97 -5.04 19.59
N ALA A 570 -10.88 -5.84 18.56
CA ALA A 570 -9.72 -5.92 17.66
C ALA A 570 -9.55 -4.69 16.73
N GLY A 571 -10.53 -3.78 16.71
CA GLY A 571 -10.51 -2.64 15.78
C GLY A 571 -10.75 -3.06 14.34
N LEU A 572 -10.30 -2.19 13.40
CA LEU A 572 -10.31 -2.42 11.96
C LEU A 572 -9.08 -1.79 11.31
N VAL A 573 -8.63 -2.31 10.17
CA VAL A 573 -7.69 -1.55 9.32
C VAL A 573 -8.46 -0.37 8.74
N CYS A 574 -7.94 0.84 8.99
CA CYS A 574 -8.57 2.06 8.50
C CYS A 574 -8.56 2.13 6.97
N GLU A 575 -9.46 2.92 6.39
CA GLU A 575 -9.63 3.07 4.95
C GLU A 575 -8.39 3.61 4.21
N ASN A 576 -7.38 4.10 4.90
CA ASN A 576 -6.08 4.49 4.31
C ASN A 576 -5.03 3.37 4.37
N GLY A 577 -5.35 2.20 4.94
CA GLY A 577 -4.48 1.03 5.00
C GLY A 577 -3.23 1.15 5.88
N LYS A 578 -3.15 2.14 6.79
CA LYS A 578 -1.89 2.47 7.48
C LYS A 578 -1.79 1.98 8.93
N TYR A 579 -2.90 1.74 9.59
CA TYR A 579 -2.95 1.34 11.00
C TYR A 579 -4.31 0.73 11.37
N ILE A 580 -4.38 0.13 12.55
CA ILE A 580 -5.63 -0.42 13.13
C ILE A 580 -6.34 0.71 13.90
N ASP A 581 -7.48 1.16 13.37
CA ASP A 581 -8.30 2.15 14.05
C ASP A 581 -9.25 1.48 15.06
N HIS A 582 -9.69 2.25 16.06
CA HIS A 582 -10.61 1.81 17.12
C HIS A 582 -10.15 0.59 17.95
N LEU A 583 -8.85 0.29 17.96
CA LEU A 583 -8.25 -0.75 18.77
C LEU A 583 -8.66 -0.62 20.24
N GLY A 584 -9.12 -1.71 20.88
CA GLY A 584 -9.58 -1.73 22.27
C GLY A 584 -10.88 -0.96 22.54
N LYS A 585 -11.56 -0.46 21.51
CA LYS A 585 -12.78 0.38 21.64
C LYS A 585 -13.95 -0.14 20.82
N ARG A 586 -13.68 -0.83 19.71
CA ARG A 586 -14.72 -1.35 18.82
C ARG A 586 -14.33 -2.71 18.25
N ASN A 587 -15.33 -3.51 18.01
CA ASN A 587 -15.23 -4.77 17.28
C ASN A 587 -16.00 -4.65 15.98
N PHE A 588 -15.40 -5.15 14.89
CA PHE A 588 -16.00 -5.13 13.57
C PHE A 588 -15.86 -6.53 12.97
N ILE A 589 -16.99 -7.19 12.73
CA ILE A 589 -17.02 -8.51 12.09
C ILE A 589 -17.85 -8.44 10.81
N TRP A 590 -17.28 -8.85 9.72
CA TRP A 590 -17.93 -8.92 8.43
C TRP A 590 -19.09 -9.93 8.39
N THR A 591 -20.12 -9.57 7.63
CA THR A 591 -21.07 -10.54 7.06
C THR A 591 -20.84 -10.64 5.54
N ALA A 592 -21.28 -11.74 4.93
CA ALA A 592 -21.19 -11.93 3.48
C ALA A 592 -22.19 -11.06 2.71
N TYR A 593 -23.13 -10.42 3.38
CA TYR A 593 -24.15 -9.62 2.73
C TYR A 593 -23.63 -8.24 2.32
N CYS A 594 -23.82 -7.92 1.05
CA CYS A 594 -23.61 -6.60 0.48
C CYS A 594 -24.82 -6.23 -0.39
N SER A 595 -25.29 -5.00 -0.26
CA SER A 595 -26.25 -4.40 -1.20
C SER A 595 -25.55 -3.25 -1.93
N SER A 596 -25.86 -2.01 -1.59
CA SER A 596 -25.05 -0.85 -1.99
C SER A 596 -23.80 -0.67 -1.12
N SER A 597 -23.76 -1.30 0.04
CA SER A 597 -22.63 -1.31 0.98
C SER A 597 -22.66 -2.63 1.76
N PRO A 598 -21.48 -3.15 2.16
CA PRO A 598 -21.40 -4.37 2.97
C PRO A 598 -21.85 -4.12 4.40
N TYR A 599 -22.27 -5.18 5.05
CA TYR A 599 -22.75 -5.15 6.43
C TYR A 599 -21.76 -5.80 7.39
N ILE A 600 -21.65 -5.19 8.56
CA ILE A 600 -20.82 -5.64 9.68
C ILE A 600 -21.62 -5.72 10.97
N MET A 601 -21.18 -6.57 11.87
CA MET A 601 -21.47 -6.42 13.28
C MET A 601 -20.52 -5.35 13.84
N ASP A 602 -21.06 -4.23 14.31
CA ASP A 602 -20.31 -3.08 14.85
C ASP A 602 -20.66 -2.92 16.32
N VAL A 603 -19.73 -3.23 17.22
CA VAL A 603 -19.89 -3.13 18.67
C VAL A 603 -18.89 -2.12 19.21
N ARG A 604 -19.38 -1.14 19.95
CA ARG A 604 -18.57 -0.09 20.58
C ARG A 604 -18.59 -0.27 22.09
N LEU A 605 -17.44 -0.17 22.73
CA LEU A 605 -17.33 -0.20 24.19
C LEU A 605 -18.17 0.94 24.82
N GLY A 606 -19.06 0.58 25.74
CA GLY A 606 -20.00 1.51 26.40
C GLY A 606 -21.27 1.82 25.60
N ASP A 607 -21.47 1.17 24.44
CA ASP A 607 -22.64 1.39 23.58
C ASP A 607 -22.96 0.10 22.81
N ALA A 608 -23.84 -0.71 23.36
CA ALA A 608 -24.25 -2.00 22.77
C ALA A 608 -24.86 -1.83 21.38
N HIS A 609 -24.29 -2.46 20.36
CA HIS A 609 -24.61 -2.14 18.99
C HIS A 609 -24.90 -3.27 18.04
N LYS A 610 -24.98 -2.90 16.87
CA LYS A 610 -25.85 -2.91 15.69
C LYS A 610 -25.20 -3.67 14.55
N LEU A 611 -26.04 -4.41 13.82
CA LEU A 611 -25.74 -4.68 12.43
C LEU A 611 -25.74 -3.33 11.68
N ASN A 612 -24.61 -2.95 11.11
CA ASN A 612 -24.41 -1.67 10.44
C ASN A 612 -23.86 -1.86 9.03
N SER A 613 -23.93 -0.86 8.18
CA SER A 613 -23.25 -0.86 6.89
C SER A 613 -21.96 -0.03 6.98
N THR A 614 -20.98 -0.41 6.17
CA THR A 614 -19.70 0.30 6.09
C THR A 614 -19.15 0.24 4.66
N VAL A 615 -17.93 0.71 4.47
CA VAL A 615 -17.25 0.71 3.17
C VAL A 615 -16.43 -0.57 2.99
N THR A 616 -16.28 -1.03 1.76
CA THR A 616 -15.58 -2.28 1.42
C THR A 616 -14.07 -2.20 1.67
N SER A 617 -13.48 -1.01 1.59
CA SER A 617 -12.06 -0.74 1.80
C SER A 617 -11.64 -0.72 3.28
N ARG A 618 -12.52 -1.07 4.22
CA ARG A 618 -12.13 -1.30 5.62
C ARG A 618 -11.73 -2.74 5.84
N GLY A 619 -10.63 -2.94 6.54
CA GLY A 619 -10.21 -4.27 6.95
C GLY A 619 -10.87 -4.66 8.27
N CYS A 620 -11.87 -5.55 8.25
CA CYS A 620 -12.53 -6.03 9.45
C CYS A 620 -12.25 -7.50 9.70
N SER A 621 -12.48 -7.96 10.93
CA SER A 621 -12.34 -9.38 11.28
C SER A 621 -13.42 -10.24 10.60
N VAL A 622 -13.11 -11.50 10.39
CA VAL A 622 -14.07 -12.54 9.98
C VAL A 622 -14.15 -13.58 11.09
N ARG A 623 -15.37 -13.97 11.48
CA ARG A 623 -15.59 -15.11 12.37
C ARG A 623 -16.45 -16.13 11.63
N CYS A 624 -15.83 -17.22 11.21
CA CYS A 624 -16.45 -18.19 10.32
C CYS A 624 -17.56 -18.98 11.00
N VAL A 625 -18.59 -19.32 10.23
CA VAL A 625 -19.68 -20.23 10.64
C VAL A 625 -19.62 -21.50 9.84
N ALA A 626 -20.03 -22.64 10.44
CA ALA A 626 -20.11 -23.91 9.75
C ALA A 626 -21.12 -23.83 8.58
N ILE A 627 -20.84 -24.57 7.52
CA ILE A 627 -21.77 -24.80 6.41
C ILE A 627 -22.74 -25.90 6.86
N ASP A 628 -24.04 -25.77 6.52
CA ASP A 628 -25.11 -26.74 6.82
C ASP A 628 -24.85 -28.11 6.17
#